data_d06ea88c12e101a09629a075b09effb9
#
_entry.id   d06ea88c12e101a09629a075b09effb9
#
_cell.length_a   1.000
_cell.length_b   1.000
_cell.length_c   1.000
_cell.angle_alpha   90.00
_cell.angle_beta   90.00
_cell.angle_gamma   90.00
#
_symmetry.space_group_name_H-M   'P 1'
#
loop_
_entity.id
_entity.type
_entity.pdbx_description
1 polymer ?
#
loop_
_entity_poly.entity_id
_entity_poly.type
_entity_poly.pdbx_seq_one_letter_code
_entity_poly.pdbx_strand_id
1 'polypeptide(L)'
;MSKIVINGVDGNFGSLVAQYALELMNKEDLVFTAPREESLKEYKEQGIKTAIANFNDPEGLVKVFENSDKVLLISMPFVGEKRRQAHKNAVNACEKANVKQIIYTSVLSAAHPFNPSIENVDHSYTEAIIQNTSLDYIFLRNSLFVEAFTSDYLRAVDAKETTISKNMGDGRVWFISRKDCAYAAACALNNHLLHRAVLNINGLEPL
;
A
#
# COMPACT_ATOMS: atom_id res chain seq x y z
N MET A 1 20.40 5.35 13.21
CA MET A 1 18.99 5.78 13.05
C MET A 1 18.43 5.03 11.87
N SER A 2 17.28 4.43 12.04
CA SER A 2 16.55 3.79 10.93
C SER A 2 15.94 4.86 10.04
N LYS A 3 15.72 4.55 8.75
CA LYS A 3 14.95 5.42 7.84
C LYS A 3 13.84 4.59 7.21
N ILE A 4 12.60 4.90 7.57
CA ILE A 4 11.39 4.22 7.10
C ILE A 4 10.55 5.21 6.29
N VAL A 5 10.39 4.94 5.01
CA VAL A 5 9.62 5.81 4.11
C VAL A 5 8.22 5.23 3.92
N ILE A 6 7.19 6.04 4.17
CA ILE A 6 5.78 5.70 3.96
C ILE A 6 5.24 6.55 2.81
N ASN A 7 4.94 5.90 1.68
CA ASN A 7 4.41 6.58 0.51
C ASN A 7 2.90 6.77 0.62
N GLY A 8 2.39 7.87 0.04
CA GLY A 8 0.96 8.10 -0.15
C GLY A 8 0.20 8.38 1.15
N VAL A 9 0.83 9.09 2.10
CA VAL A 9 0.18 9.43 3.38
C VAL A 9 -1.01 10.40 3.23
N ASP A 10 -1.21 10.94 2.05
CA ASP A 10 -2.36 11.77 1.68
C ASP A 10 -3.61 10.96 1.27
N GLY A 11 -3.47 9.65 1.10
CA GLY A 11 -4.58 8.75 0.78
C GLY A 11 -5.27 8.18 2.02
N ASN A 12 -6.51 7.68 1.84
CA ASN A 12 -7.33 7.10 2.91
C ASN A 12 -6.64 5.92 3.65
N PHE A 13 -5.80 5.17 2.96
CA PHE A 13 -5.03 4.08 3.57
C PHE A 13 -3.73 4.60 4.19
N GLY A 14 -2.99 5.42 3.45
CA GLY A 14 -1.70 5.92 3.88
C GLY A 14 -1.76 6.81 5.11
N SER A 15 -2.82 7.61 5.27
CA SER A 15 -3.04 8.44 6.46
C SER A 15 -3.24 7.58 7.73
N LEU A 16 -3.98 6.47 7.62
CA LEU A 16 -4.13 5.52 8.72
C LEU A 16 -2.80 4.82 9.06
N VAL A 17 -2.03 4.42 8.03
CA VAL A 17 -0.69 3.85 8.28
C VAL A 17 0.21 4.86 8.96
N ALA A 18 0.19 6.13 8.54
CA ALA A 18 0.98 7.19 9.16
C ALA A 18 0.63 7.38 10.63
N GLN A 19 -0.68 7.37 10.96
CA GLN A 19 -1.14 7.43 12.35
C GLN A 19 -0.57 6.27 13.18
N TYR A 20 -0.75 5.02 12.74
CA TYR A 20 -0.25 3.86 13.47
C TYR A 20 1.28 3.78 13.51
N ALA A 21 1.96 4.26 12.47
CA ALA A 21 3.40 4.33 12.46
C ALA A 21 3.93 5.27 13.57
N LEU A 22 3.25 6.39 13.82
CA LEU A 22 3.59 7.31 14.90
C LEU A 22 3.31 6.74 16.31
N GLU A 23 2.35 5.80 16.43
CA GLU A 23 2.07 5.09 17.66
C GLU A 23 3.11 4.00 17.99
N LEU A 24 3.64 3.33 16.93
CA LEU A 24 4.47 2.13 17.06
C LEU A 24 5.97 2.38 16.93
N MET A 25 6.39 3.50 16.32
CA MET A 25 7.78 3.77 15.96
C MET A 25 8.20 5.18 16.34
N ASN A 26 9.52 5.40 16.44
CA ASN A 26 10.05 6.73 16.69
C ASN A 26 9.84 7.64 15.46
N LYS A 27 9.22 8.78 15.64
CA LYS A 27 8.95 9.74 14.56
C LYS A 27 10.21 10.19 13.82
N GLU A 28 11.36 10.19 14.49
CA GLU A 28 12.65 10.57 13.91
C GLU A 28 13.15 9.59 12.84
N ASP A 29 12.66 8.35 12.86
CA ASP A 29 12.95 7.33 11.88
C ASP A 29 12.00 7.36 10.67
N LEU A 30 10.89 8.10 10.77
CA LEU A 30 9.83 8.14 9.75
C LEU A 30 10.05 9.27 8.75
N VAL A 31 9.77 8.97 7.48
CA VAL A 31 9.67 9.94 6.40
C VAL A 31 8.35 9.73 5.68
N PHE A 32 7.45 10.71 5.76
CA PHE A 32 6.16 10.65 5.10
C PHE A 32 6.20 11.30 3.73
N THR A 33 5.60 10.65 2.74
CA THR A 33 5.64 11.17 1.38
C THR A 33 4.25 11.22 0.72
N ALA A 34 4.08 12.25 -0.09
CA ALA A 34 2.92 12.46 -0.94
C ALA A 34 3.36 13.11 -2.26
N PRO A 35 2.52 13.09 -3.32
CA PRO A 35 2.88 13.71 -4.61
C PRO A 35 2.84 15.23 -4.57
N ARG A 36 2.22 15.85 -3.56
CA ARG A 36 2.03 17.30 -3.44
C ARG A 36 2.45 17.79 -2.06
N GLU A 37 3.08 18.94 -2.02
CA GLU A 37 3.60 19.54 -0.79
C GLU A 37 2.48 19.94 0.20
N GLU A 38 1.35 20.41 -0.31
CA GLU A 38 0.20 20.82 0.50
C GLU A 38 -0.30 19.67 1.37
N SER A 39 -0.28 18.45 0.84
CA SER A 39 -0.70 17.24 1.55
C SER A 39 0.22 16.84 2.70
N LEU A 40 1.40 17.45 2.80
CA LEU A 40 2.41 17.14 3.82
C LEU A 40 2.51 18.21 4.92
N LYS A 41 1.75 19.32 4.77
CA LYS A 41 1.88 20.49 5.65
C LYS A 41 1.64 20.14 7.13
N GLU A 42 0.56 19.43 7.44
CA GLU A 42 0.23 19.05 8.82
C GLU A 42 1.29 18.16 9.46
N TYR A 43 1.88 17.24 8.70
CA TYR A 43 2.97 16.39 9.18
C TYR A 43 4.25 17.18 9.44
N LYS A 44 4.56 18.17 8.58
CA LYS A 44 5.70 19.09 8.81
C LYS A 44 5.52 19.91 10.07
N GLU A 45 4.31 20.43 10.32
CA GLU A 45 3.97 21.20 11.53
C GLU A 45 4.10 20.35 12.81
N GLN A 46 3.89 19.04 12.72
CA GLN A 46 4.14 18.08 13.80
C GLN A 46 5.62 17.68 13.95
N GLY A 47 6.51 18.25 13.14
CA GLY A 47 7.95 17.97 13.17
C GLY A 47 8.35 16.62 12.56
N ILE A 48 7.51 16.05 11.69
CA ILE A 48 7.80 14.81 10.98
C ILE A 48 8.57 15.14 9.69
N LYS A 49 9.58 14.32 9.37
CA LYS A 49 10.29 14.44 8.10
C LYS A 49 9.36 14.11 6.93
N THR A 50 9.35 14.97 5.93
CA THR A 50 8.50 14.77 4.75
C THR A 50 9.30 14.96 3.46
N ALA A 51 8.86 14.31 2.39
CA ALA A 51 9.41 14.50 1.06
C ALA A 51 8.32 14.33 -0.02
N ILE A 52 8.48 15.02 -1.14
CA ILE A 52 7.62 14.84 -2.31
C ILE A 52 8.06 13.57 -3.03
N ALA A 53 7.13 12.63 -3.23
CA ALA A 53 7.35 11.40 -3.99
C ALA A 53 6.32 11.31 -5.12
N ASN A 54 6.77 11.54 -6.34
CA ASN A 54 5.97 11.36 -7.54
C ASN A 54 6.46 10.13 -8.30
N PHE A 55 5.61 9.14 -8.47
CA PHE A 55 5.97 7.88 -9.14
C PHE A 55 6.22 8.03 -10.65
N ASN A 56 5.94 9.21 -11.22
CA ASN A 56 6.35 9.57 -12.58
C ASN A 56 7.72 10.30 -12.64
N ASP A 57 8.39 10.49 -11.49
CA ASP A 57 9.73 11.06 -11.38
C ASP A 57 10.70 10.04 -10.75
N PRO A 58 11.26 9.11 -11.54
CA PRO A 58 12.14 8.07 -11.02
C PRO A 58 13.40 8.60 -10.33
N GLU A 59 13.95 9.71 -10.78
CA GLU A 59 15.16 10.30 -10.18
C GLU A 59 14.85 10.97 -8.82
N GLY A 60 13.70 11.64 -8.73
CA GLY A 60 13.20 12.17 -7.47
C GLY A 60 12.94 11.05 -6.45
N LEU A 61 12.36 9.94 -6.89
CA LEU A 61 12.14 8.78 -6.01
C LEU A 61 13.45 8.19 -5.47
N VAL A 62 14.50 8.08 -6.29
CA VAL A 62 15.82 7.59 -5.84
C VAL A 62 16.34 8.45 -4.68
N LYS A 63 16.29 9.78 -4.82
CA LYS A 63 16.73 10.71 -3.77
C LYS A 63 15.93 10.56 -2.48
N VAL A 64 14.61 10.38 -2.61
CA VAL A 64 13.72 10.18 -1.45
C VAL A 64 14.02 8.87 -0.72
N PHE A 65 14.29 7.80 -1.48
CA PHE A 65 14.51 6.46 -0.92
C PHE A 65 15.94 6.20 -0.49
N GLU A 66 16.88 7.06 -0.86
CA GLU A 66 18.31 6.88 -0.56
C GLU A 66 18.55 6.57 0.92
N ASN A 67 19.34 5.53 1.18
CA ASN A 67 19.69 5.05 2.53
C ASN A 67 18.47 4.68 3.41
N SER A 68 17.34 4.30 2.81
CA SER A 68 16.20 3.82 3.57
C SER A 68 16.35 2.35 3.96
N ASP A 69 16.04 2.05 5.22
CA ASP A 69 15.95 0.66 5.67
C ASP A 69 14.68 0.00 5.12
N LYS A 70 13.57 0.74 5.12
CA LYS A 70 12.29 0.25 4.64
C LYS A 70 11.53 1.29 3.82
N VAL A 71 10.84 0.82 2.80
CA VAL A 71 9.89 1.63 2.01
C VAL A 71 8.56 0.91 1.95
N LEU A 72 7.48 1.56 2.40
CA LEU A 72 6.13 1.10 2.17
C LEU A 72 5.66 1.60 0.80
N LEU A 73 5.46 0.69 -0.12
CA LEU A 73 4.83 0.93 -1.41
C LEU A 73 3.33 0.66 -1.31
N ILE A 74 2.54 1.70 -1.13
CA ILE A 74 1.08 1.61 -1.20
C ILE A 74 0.67 1.59 -2.66
N SER A 75 -0.16 0.61 -3.03
CA SER A 75 -0.64 0.46 -4.40
C SER A 75 -1.42 1.69 -4.86
N MET A 76 -1.12 2.14 -6.10
CA MET A 76 -1.80 3.28 -6.70
C MET A 76 -3.29 3.00 -6.96
N PRO A 77 -4.17 4.02 -6.84
CA PRO A 77 -5.62 3.82 -6.94
C PRO A 77 -6.15 3.56 -8.35
N PHE A 78 -5.36 3.81 -9.39
CA PHE A 78 -5.70 3.50 -10.78
C PHE A 78 -5.17 2.12 -11.18
N VAL A 79 -5.68 1.54 -12.25
CA VAL A 79 -5.37 0.19 -12.72
C VAL A 79 -4.72 0.19 -14.11
N GLY A 80 -4.18 -0.95 -14.51
CA GLY A 80 -3.62 -1.21 -15.82
C GLY A 80 -2.19 -0.72 -15.99
N GLU A 81 -1.78 -0.48 -17.24
CA GLU A 81 -0.40 -0.13 -17.59
C GLU A 81 0.15 1.05 -16.81
N LYS A 82 -0.68 2.06 -16.56
CA LYS A 82 -0.28 3.25 -15.79
C LYS A 82 0.14 2.88 -14.37
N ARG A 83 -0.60 1.98 -13.69
CA ARG A 83 -0.23 1.47 -12.36
C ARG A 83 1.07 0.67 -12.44
N ARG A 84 1.17 -0.26 -13.39
CA ARG A 84 2.36 -1.11 -13.54
C ARG A 84 3.62 -0.28 -13.79
N GLN A 85 3.53 0.74 -14.64
CA GLN A 85 4.67 1.63 -14.89
C GLN A 85 5.05 2.45 -13.64
N ALA A 86 4.08 3.00 -12.91
CA ALA A 86 4.33 3.74 -11.68
C ALA A 86 5.00 2.86 -10.61
N HIS A 87 4.49 1.64 -10.41
CA HIS A 87 5.10 0.68 -9.49
C HIS A 87 6.49 0.24 -9.94
N LYS A 88 6.72 0.00 -11.24
CA LYS A 88 8.04 -0.31 -11.79
C LYS A 88 9.05 0.82 -11.49
N ASN A 89 8.65 2.07 -11.66
CA ASN A 89 9.49 3.22 -11.34
C ASN A 89 9.88 3.23 -9.86
N ALA A 90 8.92 2.99 -8.95
CA ALA A 90 9.17 2.96 -7.52
C ALA A 90 10.07 1.79 -7.11
N VAL A 91 9.85 0.58 -7.64
CA VAL A 91 10.68 -0.60 -7.36
C VAL A 91 12.11 -0.40 -7.86
N ASN A 92 12.29 0.10 -9.08
CA ASN A 92 13.62 0.42 -9.63
C ASN A 92 14.32 1.53 -8.80
N ALA A 93 13.56 2.50 -8.30
CA ALA A 93 14.11 3.53 -7.44
C ALA A 93 14.57 2.96 -6.09
N CYS A 94 13.81 2.05 -5.49
CA CYS A 94 14.22 1.34 -4.27
C CYS A 94 15.54 0.57 -4.47
N GLU A 95 15.67 -0.14 -5.59
CA GLU A 95 16.88 -0.89 -5.91
C GLU A 95 18.09 0.03 -6.11
N LYS A 96 17.94 1.10 -6.91
CA LYS A 96 19.00 2.09 -7.13
C LYS A 96 19.42 2.85 -5.87
N ALA A 97 18.47 3.08 -4.96
CA ALA A 97 18.68 3.74 -3.68
C ALA A 97 19.25 2.83 -2.58
N ASN A 98 19.51 1.55 -2.89
CA ASN A 98 19.95 0.52 -1.93
C ASN A 98 19.02 0.39 -0.72
N VAL A 99 17.71 0.47 -0.93
CA VAL A 99 16.71 0.17 0.09
C VAL A 99 16.88 -1.28 0.56
N LYS A 100 16.81 -1.53 1.87
CA LYS A 100 17.00 -2.89 2.39
C LYS A 100 15.76 -3.75 2.20
N GLN A 101 14.57 -3.21 2.49
CA GLN A 101 13.31 -3.95 2.42
C GLN A 101 12.18 -3.09 1.85
N ILE A 102 11.40 -3.66 0.93
CA ILE A 102 10.17 -3.08 0.42
C ILE A 102 8.96 -3.81 1.03
N ILE A 103 8.02 -3.06 1.61
CA ILE A 103 6.73 -3.57 2.04
C ILE A 103 5.70 -3.12 1.01
N TYR A 104 4.96 -4.06 0.43
CA TYR A 104 4.02 -3.77 -0.65
C TYR A 104 2.60 -4.15 -0.28
N THR A 105 1.64 -3.22 -0.45
CA THR A 105 0.22 -3.51 -0.28
C THR A 105 -0.32 -4.19 -1.54
N SER A 106 -0.44 -5.51 -1.48
CA SER A 106 -0.94 -6.39 -2.53
C SER A 106 -2.39 -6.80 -2.25
N VAL A 107 -2.91 -7.77 -3.00
CA VAL A 107 -4.25 -8.34 -2.84
C VAL A 107 -4.19 -9.86 -2.69
N LEU A 108 -5.18 -10.45 -1.99
CA LEU A 108 -5.23 -11.90 -1.74
C LEU A 108 -5.09 -12.74 -3.00
N SER A 109 -5.69 -12.30 -4.10
CA SER A 109 -5.69 -13.05 -5.36
C SER A 109 -4.44 -12.88 -6.20
N ALA A 110 -3.45 -12.07 -5.81
CA ALA A 110 -2.29 -11.73 -6.64
C ALA A 110 -1.51 -12.93 -7.18
N ALA A 111 -1.48 -14.06 -6.45
CA ALA A 111 -0.84 -15.28 -6.92
C ALA A 111 -1.81 -16.29 -7.55
N HIS A 112 -3.08 -15.94 -7.72
CA HIS A 112 -4.08 -16.88 -8.25
C HIS A 112 -4.06 -16.86 -9.79
N PRO A 113 -3.55 -17.91 -10.45
CA PRO A 113 -3.27 -17.89 -11.89
C PRO A 113 -4.53 -17.81 -12.75
N PHE A 114 -5.70 -18.11 -12.19
CA PHE A 114 -6.97 -18.16 -12.93
C PHE A 114 -7.86 -16.93 -12.70
N ASN A 115 -7.39 -15.93 -11.93
CA ASN A 115 -8.15 -14.69 -11.73
C ASN A 115 -7.69 -13.64 -12.75
N PRO A 116 -8.50 -13.35 -13.79
CA PRO A 116 -8.13 -12.42 -14.85
C PRO A 116 -8.46 -10.96 -14.52
N SER A 117 -8.86 -10.63 -13.29
CA SER A 117 -9.14 -9.24 -12.93
C SER A 117 -7.90 -8.37 -13.13
N ILE A 118 -8.13 -7.15 -13.59
CA ILE A 118 -7.04 -6.21 -13.86
C ILE A 118 -6.24 -5.88 -12.58
N GLU A 119 -6.92 -5.84 -11.43
CA GLU A 119 -6.28 -5.68 -10.12
C GLU A 119 -5.32 -6.82 -9.84
N ASN A 120 -5.76 -8.06 -10.07
CA ASN A 120 -4.92 -9.24 -9.87
C ASN A 120 -3.69 -9.21 -10.77
N VAL A 121 -3.88 -8.89 -12.05
CA VAL A 121 -2.77 -8.79 -13.03
C VAL A 121 -1.76 -7.74 -12.59
N ASP A 122 -2.20 -6.57 -12.17
CA ASP A 122 -1.32 -5.48 -11.75
C ASP A 122 -0.56 -5.81 -10.47
N HIS A 123 -1.23 -6.44 -9.50
CA HIS A 123 -0.59 -6.81 -8.24
C HIS A 123 0.39 -7.98 -8.44
N SER A 124 0.02 -9.00 -9.23
CA SER A 124 0.92 -10.10 -9.60
C SER A 124 2.16 -9.59 -10.34
N TYR A 125 1.99 -8.66 -11.26
CA TYR A 125 3.11 -8.01 -11.94
C TYR A 125 4.04 -7.31 -10.95
N THR A 126 3.47 -6.55 -10.01
CA THR A 126 4.28 -5.80 -9.03
C THR A 126 5.03 -6.73 -8.08
N GLU A 127 4.37 -7.78 -7.57
CA GLU A 127 5.05 -8.80 -6.77
C GLU A 127 6.21 -9.45 -7.56
N ALA A 128 5.98 -9.80 -8.82
CA ALA A 128 6.98 -10.43 -9.67
C ALA A 128 8.21 -9.52 -9.90
N ILE A 129 8.01 -8.23 -10.19
CA ILE A 129 9.16 -7.32 -10.38
C ILE A 129 9.93 -7.09 -9.08
N ILE A 130 9.27 -7.04 -7.91
CA ILE A 130 9.95 -6.95 -6.62
C ILE A 130 10.76 -8.23 -6.34
N GLN A 131 10.19 -9.42 -6.58
CA GLN A 131 10.87 -10.71 -6.39
C GLN A 131 12.11 -10.87 -7.28
N ASN A 132 12.15 -10.22 -8.43
CA ASN A 132 13.28 -10.24 -9.35
C ASN A 132 14.40 -9.25 -8.99
N THR A 133 14.24 -8.47 -7.92
CA THR A 133 15.30 -7.60 -7.37
C THR A 133 16.09 -8.30 -6.28
N SER A 134 17.18 -7.65 -5.82
CA SER A 134 17.92 -8.04 -4.63
C SER A 134 17.26 -7.62 -3.31
N LEU A 135 16.19 -6.82 -3.38
CA LEU A 135 15.50 -6.28 -2.21
C LEU A 135 14.90 -7.41 -1.34
N ASP A 136 14.96 -7.22 -0.05
CA ASP A 136 14.07 -7.96 0.85
C ASP A 136 12.64 -7.42 0.74
N TYR A 137 11.64 -8.26 1.02
CA TYR A 137 10.24 -7.83 0.83
C TYR A 137 9.25 -8.44 1.82
N ILE A 138 8.16 -7.70 2.05
CA ILE A 138 6.94 -8.22 2.68
C ILE A 138 5.77 -7.84 1.77
N PHE A 139 5.01 -8.85 1.30
CA PHE A 139 3.76 -8.60 0.58
C PHE A 139 2.59 -8.71 1.55
N LEU A 140 1.83 -7.64 1.68
CA LEU A 140 0.60 -7.59 2.45
C LEU A 140 -0.57 -7.80 1.48
N ARG A 141 -0.99 -9.04 1.31
CA ARG A 141 -2.11 -9.40 0.44
C ARG A 141 -3.42 -9.13 1.15
N ASN A 142 -3.89 -7.91 1.03
CA ASN A 142 -5.12 -7.47 1.65
C ASN A 142 -6.34 -8.09 0.98
N SER A 143 -7.33 -8.48 1.78
CA SER A 143 -8.66 -8.82 1.30
C SER A 143 -9.45 -7.56 0.93
N LEU A 144 -10.67 -7.74 0.46
CA LEU A 144 -11.55 -6.65 0.05
C LEU A 144 -11.94 -5.79 1.25
N PHE A 145 -11.75 -4.49 1.12
CA PHE A 145 -12.11 -3.54 2.16
C PHE A 145 -13.63 -3.42 2.30
N VAL A 146 -14.15 -3.57 3.52
CA VAL A 146 -15.57 -3.39 3.83
C VAL A 146 -16.07 -2.00 3.43
N GLU A 147 -15.22 -0.99 3.49
CA GLU A 147 -15.54 0.39 3.10
C GLU A 147 -15.87 0.52 1.60
N ALA A 148 -15.34 -0.34 0.75
CA ALA A 148 -15.71 -0.36 -0.67
C ALA A 148 -17.17 -0.79 -0.84
N PHE A 149 -17.61 -1.79 -0.07
CA PHE A 149 -19.00 -2.24 -0.07
C PHE A 149 -19.96 -1.18 0.52
N THR A 150 -19.56 -0.55 1.61
CA THR A 150 -20.31 0.56 2.22
C THR A 150 -20.48 1.73 1.24
N SER A 151 -19.44 2.06 0.48
CA SER A 151 -19.53 3.12 -0.53
C SER A 151 -20.52 2.81 -1.64
N ASP A 152 -20.60 1.56 -2.10
CA ASP A 152 -21.60 1.13 -3.08
C ASP A 152 -23.01 1.21 -2.52
N TYR A 153 -23.20 0.82 -1.25
CA TYR A 153 -24.48 0.93 -0.56
C TYR A 153 -24.94 2.39 -0.46
N LEU A 154 -24.10 3.28 0.01
CA LEU A 154 -24.42 4.71 0.11
C LEU A 154 -24.77 5.31 -1.25
N ARG A 155 -24.02 4.96 -2.30
CA ARG A 155 -24.32 5.42 -3.67
C ARG A 155 -25.71 4.94 -4.13
N ALA A 156 -26.09 3.69 -3.86
CA ALA A 156 -27.41 3.16 -4.20
C ALA A 156 -28.53 3.88 -3.43
N VAL A 157 -28.31 4.17 -2.14
CA VAL A 157 -29.26 4.95 -1.33
C VAL A 157 -29.44 6.35 -1.89
N ASP A 158 -28.37 7.04 -2.24
CA ASP A 158 -28.42 8.39 -2.83
C ASP A 158 -29.14 8.39 -4.19
N ALA A 159 -28.92 7.34 -4.98
CA ALA A 159 -29.61 7.14 -6.27
C ALA A 159 -31.06 6.65 -6.11
N LYS A 160 -31.54 6.42 -4.88
CA LYS A 160 -32.86 5.83 -4.58
C LYS A 160 -33.07 4.45 -5.21
N GLU A 161 -31.99 3.69 -5.37
CA GLU A 161 -32.04 2.31 -5.82
C GLU A 161 -32.47 1.40 -4.65
N THR A 162 -33.34 0.43 -4.94
CA THR A 162 -33.81 -0.56 -3.94
C THR A 162 -32.96 -1.81 -3.89
N THR A 163 -32.04 -1.99 -4.84
CA THR A 163 -31.21 -3.17 -4.99
C THR A 163 -29.80 -2.79 -5.40
N ILE A 164 -28.83 -3.53 -4.89
CA ILE A 164 -27.43 -3.48 -5.32
C ILE A 164 -27.13 -4.80 -6.03
N SER A 165 -26.82 -4.72 -7.32
CA SER A 165 -26.41 -5.90 -8.08
C SER A 165 -24.88 -6.02 -8.06
N LYS A 166 -24.39 -7.18 -7.66
CA LYS A 166 -22.97 -7.54 -7.65
C LYS A 166 -22.76 -8.88 -8.34
N ASN A 167 -21.68 -8.98 -9.09
CA ASN A 167 -21.33 -10.21 -9.81
C ASN A 167 -20.42 -11.09 -8.92
N MET A 168 -20.95 -11.54 -7.78
CA MET A 168 -20.20 -12.28 -6.76
C MET A 168 -20.48 -13.79 -6.79
N GLY A 169 -21.52 -14.24 -7.47
CA GLY A 169 -21.97 -15.64 -7.46
C GLY A 169 -22.22 -16.15 -6.05
N ASP A 170 -21.87 -17.41 -5.80
CA ASP A 170 -21.95 -18.07 -4.49
C ASP A 170 -20.64 -18.01 -3.70
N GLY A 171 -19.73 -17.12 -4.12
CA GLY A 171 -18.42 -16.96 -3.50
C GLY A 171 -18.53 -16.35 -2.10
N ARG A 172 -17.62 -16.72 -1.22
CA ARG A 172 -17.47 -16.13 0.11
C ARG A 172 -16.33 -15.13 0.11
N VAL A 173 -16.50 -14.01 0.81
CA VAL A 173 -15.51 -12.95 0.92
C VAL A 173 -15.18 -12.70 2.39
N TRP A 174 -13.90 -12.73 2.73
CA TRP A 174 -13.40 -12.32 4.04
C TRP A 174 -13.14 -10.81 4.03
N PHE A 175 -14.19 -10.03 4.24
CA PHE A 175 -14.01 -8.58 4.33
C PHE A 175 -13.13 -8.19 5.50
N ILE A 176 -12.37 -7.13 5.32
CA ILE A 176 -11.54 -6.53 6.36
C ILE A 176 -11.67 -5.00 6.32
N SER A 177 -11.51 -4.35 7.46
CA SER A 177 -11.48 -2.89 7.46
C SER A 177 -10.15 -2.36 6.89
N ARG A 178 -10.22 -1.22 6.22
CA ARG A 178 -9.01 -0.49 5.80
C ARG A 178 -8.13 -0.16 7.00
N LYS A 179 -8.74 0.10 8.16
CA LYS A 179 -8.09 0.39 9.42
C LYS A 179 -7.22 -0.77 9.90
N ASP A 180 -7.74 -1.99 9.89
CA ASP A 180 -7.00 -3.18 10.31
C ASP A 180 -5.84 -3.50 9.35
N CYS A 181 -6.06 -3.35 8.04
CA CYS A 181 -5.00 -3.49 7.06
C CYS A 181 -3.89 -2.44 7.25
N ALA A 182 -4.25 -1.20 7.58
CA ALA A 182 -3.27 -0.14 7.85
C ALA A 182 -2.48 -0.41 9.13
N TYR A 183 -3.13 -0.94 10.17
CA TYR A 183 -2.44 -1.39 11.38
C TYR A 183 -1.46 -2.52 11.08
N ALA A 184 -1.88 -3.53 10.30
CA ALA A 184 -1.01 -4.61 9.87
C ALA A 184 0.20 -4.10 9.07
N ALA A 185 0.03 -3.08 8.22
CA ALA A 185 1.12 -2.45 7.49
C ALA A 185 2.10 -1.72 8.42
N ALA A 186 1.61 -1.00 9.43
CA ALA A 186 2.46 -0.37 10.44
C ALA A 186 3.21 -1.41 11.30
N CYS A 187 2.56 -2.53 11.65
CA CYS A 187 3.22 -3.65 12.32
C CYS A 187 4.33 -4.27 11.45
N ALA A 188 4.10 -4.45 10.15
CA ALA A 188 5.11 -4.97 9.22
C ALA A 188 6.32 -4.01 9.09
N LEU A 189 6.07 -2.70 9.07
CA LEU A 189 7.14 -1.69 9.09
C LEU A 189 7.98 -1.77 10.37
N ASN A 190 7.37 -2.01 11.51
CA ASN A 190 8.06 -2.13 12.81
C ASN A 190 8.68 -3.53 13.04
N ASN A 191 8.39 -4.52 12.19
CA ASN A 191 8.88 -5.88 12.36
C ASN A 191 10.28 -6.04 11.76
N HIS A 192 11.18 -6.71 12.48
CA HIS A 192 12.56 -6.95 12.04
C HIS A 192 12.87 -8.43 11.78
N LEU A 193 11.87 -9.32 11.88
CA LEU A 193 12.05 -10.76 11.76
C LEU A 193 11.51 -11.32 10.43
N LEU A 194 10.65 -10.57 9.75
CA LEU A 194 10.03 -11.00 8.49
C LEU A 194 10.93 -10.65 7.31
N HIS A 195 11.32 -11.67 6.56
CA HIS A 195 12.13 -11.58 5.37
C HIS A 195 11.50 -12.38 4.23
N ARG A 196 11.39 -11.79 3.03
CA ARG A 196 10.78 -12.39 1.83
C ARG A 196 9.43 -13.05 2.13
N ALA A 197 8.62 -12.34 2.93
CA ALA A 197 7.38 -12.87 3.48
C ALA A 197 6.16 -12.46 2.64
N VAL A 198 5.16 -13.34 2.63
CA VAL A 198 3.83 -13.07 2.06
C VAL A 198 2.79 -13.29 3.14
N LEU A 199 2.05 -12.24 3.48
CA LEU A 199 1.05 -12.25 4.53
C LEU A 199 -0.34 -12.01 3.92
N ASN A 200 -1.26 -12.94 4.15
CA ASN A 200 -2.67 -12.74 3.82
C ASN A 200 -3.35 -11.98 4.96
N ILE A 201 -3.90 -10.82 4.64
CA ILE A 201 -4.57 -9.93 5.60
C ILE A 201 -6.07 -9.94 5.32
N ASN A 202 -6.82 -10.66 6.11
CA ASN A 202 -8.26 -10.91 5.90
C ASN A 202 -9.03 -10.87 7.22
N GLY A 203 -10.35 -10.72 7.13
CA GLY A 203 -11.23 -10.81 8.29
C GLY A 203 -11.29 -12.22 8.89
N LEU A 204 -11.87 -12.32 10.06
CA LEU A 204 -11.94 -13.58 10.81
C LEU A 204 -12.92 -14.58 10.19
N GLU A 205 -14.02 -14.10 9.62
CA GLU A 205 -15.10 -14.92 9.08
C GLU A 205 -15.50 -14.48 7.66
N PRO A 206 -15.87 -15.42 6.79
CA PRO A 206 -16.39 -15.08 5.46
C PRO A 206 -17.88 -14.70 5.54
N LEU A 207 -18.27 -13.74 4.74
CA LEU A 207 -19.65 -13.37 4.46
C LEU A 207 -20.09 -13.91 3.10
#